data_1621126a49ecb58ff49f97313cf4ee37
#
_entry.id   1621126a49ecb58ff49f97313cf4ee37
#
_cell.length_a   1.000
_cell.length_b   1.000
_cell.length_c   1.000
_cell.angle_alpha   90.00
_cell.angle_beta   90.00
_cell.angle_gamma   90.00
#
_symmetry.space_group_name_H-M   'P 1'
#
loop_
_entity.id
_entity.type
_entity.pdbx_description
1 polymer ?
#
loop_
_entity_poly.entity_id
_entity_poly.type
_entity_poly.pdbx_seq_one_letter_code
_entity_poly.pdbx_strand_id
1 'polypeptide(L)'
;MKNGFYFLGLCICLCLWASCSSMEEVRDYNEKYTGEYTSRIAFPIGGLGTGMFCVEGSGAISNMNIRHKTEMLNEPTMFAGLYLKGVDNGSIVVEGQVPDWKKFGQPQSTKGYGGTWGLPRFKDCDFEVKFPFAKLRMSDDELKMDVTMKVWNPFIPTDENNSGLPVAGFEYTFKNKYAKE
;
A
#
# COMPACT_ATOMS: atom_id res chain seq x y z
N MET A 1 60.62 12.63 11.63
CA MET A 1 59.62 11.57 11.41
C MET A 1 58.57 11.44 12.54
N LYS A 2 58.13 12.55 13.17
CA LYS A 2 57.11 12.50 14.25
C LYS A 2 55.76 13.14 13.89
N ASN A 3 55.63 13.84 12.77
CA ASN A 3 54.40 14.58 12.42
C ASN A 3 53.40 13.80 11.54
N GLY A 4 53.78 12.62 11.01
CA GLY A 4 52.90 11.82 10.18
C GLY A 4 51.86 11.01 10.97
N PHE A 5 52.11 10.69 12.22
CA PHE A 5 51.22 9.88 13.05
C PHE A 5 50.00 10.65 13.56
N TYR A 6 50.14 11.95 13.78
CA TYR A 6 49.04 12.81 14.24
C TYR A 6 48.04 13.12 13.15
N PHE A 7 48.49 13.16 11.87
CA PHE A 7 47.61 13.41 10.72
C PHE A 7 46.74 12.19 10.39
N LEU A 8 47.27 10.99 10.57
CA LEU A 8 46.49 9.76 10.35
C LEU A 8 45.42 9.55 11.44
N GLY A 9 45.72 9.89 12.69
CA GLY A 9 44.77 9.84 13.81
C GLY A 9 43.64 10.84 13.68
N LEU A 10 43.90 12.04 13.16
CA LEU A 10 42.88 13.07 12.95
C LEU A 10 41.91 12.71 11.82
N CYS A 11 42.39 12.10 10.71
CA CYS A 11 41.51 11.61 9.63
C CYS A 11 40.59 10.46 10.08
N ILE A 12 41.08 9.55 10.92
CA ILE A 12 40.26 8.42 11.43
C ILE A 12 39.16 8.94 12.38
N CYS A 13 39.43 9.93 13.21
CA CYS A 13 38.42 10.57 14.07
C CYS A 13 37.34 11.32 13.25
N LEU A 14 37.71 11.99 12.16
CA LEU A 14 36.77 12.69 11.30
C LEU A 14 35.87 11.73 10.53
N CYS A 15 36.34 10.53 10.17
CA CYS A 15 35.50 9.52 9.50
C CYS A 15 34.48 8.85 10.44
N LEU A 16 34.73 8.82 11.74
CA LEU A 16 33.80 8.25 12.73
C LEU A 16 32.60 9.17 13.04
N TRP A 17 32.70 10.46 12.74
CA TRP A 17 31.58 11.41 12.93
C TRP A 17 30.69 11.58 11.71
N ALA A 18 31.07 10.99 10.58
CA ALA A 18 30.25 11.01 9.35
C ALA A 18 29.24 9.84 9.28
N SER A 19 29.06 9.07 10.35
CA SER A 19 27.92 8.16 10.50
C SER A 19 26.69 9.00 10.81
N CYS A 20 26.22 9.71 9.78
CA CYS A 20 24.91 10.34 9.79
C CYS A 20 23.90 9.19 9.83
N SER A 21 23.49 8.78 11.02
CA SER A 21 22.27 8.02 11.17
C SER A 21 21.16 8.92 10.62
N SER A 22 20.67 8.61 9.43
CA SER A 22 19.36 9.12 9.01
C SER A 22 18.41 8.74 10.15
N MET A 23 17.99 9.72 10.93
CA MET A 23 16.92 9.52 11.89
C MET A 23 15.72 9.14 11.04
N GLU A 24 15.33 7.88 11.11
CA GLU A 24 14.12 7.37 10.51
C GLU A 24 12.97 8.17 11.12
N GLU A 25 12.26 8.91 10.28
CA GLU A 25 11.16 9.76 10.74
C GLU A 25 10.04 8.83 11.21
N VAL A 26 9.93 8.65 12.52
CA VAL A 26 8.93 7.78 13.12
C VAL A 26 7.56 8.39 12.92
N ARG A 27 6.65 7.65 12.31
CA ARG A 27 5.26 8.07 12.08
C ARG A 27 4.55 8.33 13.40
N ASP A 28 3.88 9.46 13.52
CA ASP A 28 3.06 9.79 14.68
C ASP A 28 1.75 8.97 14.73
N TYR A 29 1.15 8.90 15.93
CA TYR A 29 -0.12 8.22 16.13
C TYR A 29 -1.24 8.88 15.32
N ASN A 30 -2.05 8.07 14.64
CA ASN A 30 -3.13 8.49 13.73
C ASN A 30 -2.73 9.26 12.46
N GLU A 31 -1.46 9.39 12.18
CA GLU A 31 -1.01 9.89 10.88
C GLU A 31 -1.22 8.87 9.76
N LYS A 32 -1.20 9.36 8.53
CA LYS A 32 -1.24 8.49 7.35
C LYS A 32 -0.01 7.59 7.29
N TYR A 33 -0.19 6.42 6.71
CA TYR A 33 0.90 5.48 6.44
C TYR A 33 1.50 5.81 5.07
N THR A 34 2.81 5.98 5.02
CA THR A 34 3.57 6.29 3.80
C THR A 34 4.80 5.38 3.69
N GLY A 35 5.35 5.24 2.49
CA GLY A 35 6.58 4.49 2.27
C GLY A 35 6.51 3.07 2.82
N GLU A 36 7.50 2.67 3.61
CA GLU A 36 7.59 1.32 4.17
C GLU A 36 6.45 0.99 5.16
N TYR A 37 5.88 1.97 5.82
CA TYR A 37 4.75 1.78 6.72
C TYR A 37 3.49 1.24 6.02
N THR A 38 3.38 1.35 4.69
CA THR A 38 2.28 0.74 3.93
C THR A 38 2.46 -0.77 3.73
N SER A 39 3.67 -1.31 3.90
CA SER A 39 4.05 -2.65 3.48
C SER A 39 3.35 -3.79 4.24
N ARG A 40 2.86 -3.54 5.45
CA ARG A 40 2.24 -4.55 6.34
C ARG A 40 0.81 -4.23 6.75
N ILE A 41 0.15 -3.30 6.05
CA ILE A 41 -1.25 -2.98 6.32
C ILE A 41 -2.16 -4.08 5.77
N ALA A 42 -3.14 -4.46 6.58
CA ALA A 42 -4.24 -5.34 6.21
C ALA A 42 -5.52 -4.80 6.86
N PHE A 43 -6.23 -3.90 6.18
CA PHE A 43 -7.46 -3.29 6.68
C PHE A 43 -8.66 -4.20 6.37
N PRO A 44 -9.34 -4.77 7.39
CA PRO A 44 -10.42 -5.71 7.18
C PRO A 44 -11.69 -5.03 6.68
N ILE A 45 -12.29 -5.59 5.65
CA ILE A 45 -13.55 -5.14 5.05
C ILE A 45 -14.49 -6.33 4.87
N GLY A 46 -15.75 -6.12 5.14
CA GLY A 46 -16.81 -7.13 5.02
C GLY A 46 -17.93 -6.88 6.01
N GLY A 47 -19.03 -7.61 5.88
CA GLY A 47 -20.14 -7.54 6.81
C GLY A 47 -19.81 -8.20 8.15
N LEU A 48 -20.41 -7.70 9.22
CA LEU A 48 -20.23 -8.23 10.57
C LEU A 48 -20.72 -9.69 10.64
N GLY A 49 -19.79 -10.62 10.89
CA GLY A 49 -20.09 -12.06 10.98
C GLY A 49 -20.33 -12.79 9.66
N THR A 50 -20.17 -12.16 8.49
CA THR A 50 -20.49 -12.75 7.19
C THR A 50 -19.30 -13.09 6.29
N GLY A 51 -18.10 -12.86 6.79
CA GLY A 51 -16.85 -13.01 6.07
C GLY A 51 -16.16 -11.68 5.85
N MET A 52 -14.89 -11.73 5.46
CA MET A 52 -14.06 -10.56 5.28
C MET A 52 -12.99 -10.79 4.21
N PHE A 53 -12.44 -9.73 3.71
CA PHE A 53 -11.15 -9.66 3.07
C PHE A 53 -10.39 -8.44 3.59
N CYS A 54 -9.11 -8.35 3.29
CA CYS A 54 -8.30 -7.19 3.66
C CYS A 54 -7.95 -6.36 2.44
N VAL A 55 -7.95 -5.04 2.62
CA VAL A 55 -7.29 -4.12 1.69
C VAL A 55 -5.93 -3.78 2.26
N GLU A 56 -4.90 -4.04 1.47
CA GLU A 56 -3.51 -3.79 1.83
C GLU A 56 -3.13 -2.32 1.68
N GLY A 57 -1.97 -1.94 2.20
CA GLY A 57 -1.46 -0.58 2.05
C GLY A 57 -1.18 -0.17 0.60
N SER A 58 -1.02 -1.14 -0.30
CA SER A 58 -0.95 -0.92 -1.75
C SER A 58 -2.32 -0.79 -2.42
N GLY A 59 -3.40 -1.13 -1.74
CA GLY A 59 -4.75 -1.22 -2.31
C GLY A 59 -5.10 -2.60 -2.86
N ALA A 60 -4.19 -3.54 -2.86
CA ALA A 60 -4.46 -4.92 -3.26
C ALA A 60 -5.40 -5.61 -2.26
N ILE A 61 -6.10 -6.63 -2.73
CA ILE A 61 -6.99 -7.44 -1.91
C ILE A 61 -6.26 -8.69 -1.44
N SER A 62 -6.37 -8.99 -0.15
CA SER A 62 -5.76 -10.17 0.46
C SER A 62 -6.63 -10.78 1.56
N ASN A 63 -6.19 -11.90 2.09
CA ASN A 63 -6.81 -12.58 3.25
C ASN A 63 -8.33 -12.77 3.10
N MET A 64 -8.78 -13.18 1.92
CA MET A 64 -10.20 -13.40 1.66
C MET A 64 -10.72 -14.63 2.40
N ASN A 65 -11.56 -14.40 3.38
CA ASN A 65 -12.17 -15.41 4.25
C ASN A 65 -13.69 -15.38 4.11
N ILE A 66 -14.27 -16.42 3.52
CA ILE A 66 -15.72 -16.54 3.30
C ILE A 66 -16.23 -17.86 3.88
N ARG A 67 -17.50 -17.91 4.32
CA ARG A 67 -18.19 -19.13 4.78
C ARG A 67 -17.49 -19.81 5.96
N HIS A 68 -17.06 -19.03 6.96
CA HIS A 68 -16.35 -19.54 8.17
C HIS A 68 -15.08 -20.34 7.88
N LYS A 69 -14.51 -20.17 6.69
CA LYS A 69 -13.29 -20.83 6.29
C LYS A 69 -12.13 -19.85 6.46
N THR A 70 -11.28 -20.09 7.42
CA THR A 70 -10.08 -19.29 7.63
C THR A 70 -9.06 -19.62 6.57
N GLU A 71 -8.85 -18.70 5.63
CA GLU A 71 -7.82 -18.79 4.60
C GLU A 71 -6.89 -17.60 4.72
N MET A 72 -5.84 -17.77 5.50
CA MET A 72 -4.75 -16.79 5.54
C MET A 72 -4.00 -16.82 4.19
N LEU A 73 -3.53 -15.67 3.76
CA LEU A 73 -2.77 -15.50 2.51
C LEU A 73 -3.58 -15.87 1.24
N ASN A 74 -4.90 -15.91 1.30
CA ASN A 74 -5.74 -16.04 0.12
C ASN A 74 -5.81 -14.67 -0.58
N GLU A 75 -5.12 -14.54 -1.70
CA GLU A 75 -5.06 -13.31 -2.52
C GLU A 75 -5.85 -13.56 -3.81
N PRO A 76 -7.12 -13.13 -3.89
CA PRO A 76 -7.87 -13.26 -5.13
C PRO A 76 -7.30 -12.34 -6.20
N THR A 77 -7.28 -12.79 -7.45
CA THR A 77 -6.88 -11.96 -8.60
C THR A 77 -8.02 -10.98 -8.92
N MET A 78 -8.15 -9.95 -8.10
CA MET A 78 -9.14 -8.88 -8.25
C MET A 78 -8.43 -7.53 -8.17
N PHE A 79 -8.50 -6.76 -9.24
CA PHE A 79 -7.90 -5.42 -9.30
C PHE A 79 -8.67 -4.52 -10.26
N ALA A 80 -8.56 -3.21 -10.08
CA ALA A 80 -9.02 -2.23 -11.05
C ALA A 80 -7.88 -1.87 -12.01
N GLY A 81 -8.17 -1.81 -13.31
CA GLY A 81 -7.24 -1.35 -14.33
C GLY A 81 -7.65 0.00 -14.90
N LEU A 82 -6.69 0.84 -15.21
CA LEU A 82 -6.88 2.13 -15.86
C LEU A 82 -6.09 2.16 -17.16
N TYR A 83 -6.69 2.69 -18.20
CA TYR A 83 -6.03 2.99 -19.47
C TYR A 83 -6.15 4.48 -19.81
N LEU A 84 -5.00 5.13 -19.98
CA LEU A 84 -4.90 6.54 -20.37
C LEU A 84 -4.67 6.66 -21.88
N LYS A 85 -5.71 7.03 -22.61
CA LYS A 85 -5.63 7.16 -24.05
C LYS A 85 -4.67 8.28 -24.47
N GLY A 86 -3.74 7.96 -25.38
CA GLY A 86 -2.77 8.92 -25.88
C GLY A 86 -1.56 9.17 -24.97
N VAL A 87 -1.39 8.35 -23.95
CA VAL A 87 -0.23 8.33 -23.06
C VAL A 87 0.58 7.06 -23.33
N ASP A 88 1.88 7.21 -23.57
CA ASP A 88 2.78 6.08 -23.73
C ASP A 88 2.82 5.28 -22.41
N ASN A 89 2.72 3.95 -22.52
CA ASN A 89 2.59 3.05 -21.35
C ASN A 89 1.43 3.40 -20.41
N GLY A 90 0.34 3.97 -20.96
CA GLY A 90 -0.81 4.46 -20.18
C GLY A 90 -1.70 3.39 -19.55
N SER A 91 -1.32 2.11 -19.58
CA SER A 91 -2.06 1.02 -18.90
C SER A 91 -1.47 0.76 -17.53
N ILE A 92 -2.27 0.84 -16.49
CA ILE A 92 -1.83 0.71 -15.10
C ILE A 92 -2.87 0.02 -14.23
N VAL A 93 -2.43 -0.78 -13.28
CA VAL A 93 -3.27 -1.29 -12.19
C VAL A 93 -3.45 -0.18 -11.14
N VAL A 94 -4.68 -0.01 -10.67
CA VAL A 94 -5.01 1.00 -9.66
C VAL A 94 -4.65 0.48 -8.28
N GLU A 95 -3.34 0.24 -8.11
CA GLU A 95 -2.69 -0.20 -6.88
C GLU A 95 -1.32 0.47 -6.78
N GLY A 96 -0.80 0.61 -5.55
CA GLY A 96 0.58 0.95 -5.28
C GLY A 96 1.53 -0.22 -5.51
N GLN A 97 2.82 0.01 -5.26
CA GLN A 97 3.85 -1.00 -5.49
C GLN A 97 3.66 -2.25 -4.62
N VAL A 98 3.97 -3.40 -5.19
CA VAL A 98 3.97 -4.68 -4.45
C VAL A 98 5.08 -4.64 -3.40
N PRO A 99 4.79 -4.90 -2.12
CA PRO A 99 5.80 -4.92 -1.07
C PRO A 99 6.90 -5.96 -1.34
N ASP A 100 8.16 -5.63 -1.03
CA ASP A 100 9.30 -6.50 -1.31
C ASP A 100 9.24 -7.84 -0.59
N TRP A 101 8.68 -7.87 0.62
CA TRP A 101 8.50 -9.13 1.35
C TRP A 101 7.58 -10.12 0.63
N LYS A 102 6.68 -9.65 -0.22
CA LYS A 102 5.86 -10.51 -1.09
C LYS A 102 6.68 -11.04 -2.27
N LYS A 103 7.48 -10.18 -2.90
CA LYS A 103 8.30 -10.53 -4.07
C LYS A 103 9.39 -11.55 -3.70
N PHE A 104 10.01 -11.39 -2.54
CA PHE A 104 11.15 -12.19 -2.06
C PHE A 104 10.81 -13.04 -0.84
N GLY A 105 9.55 -13.14 -0.49
CA GLY A 105 9.07 -13.85 0.69
C GLY A 105 8.92 -15.36 0.47
N GLN A 106 8.20 -15.99 1.38
CA GLN A 106 7.93 -17.42 1.32
C GLN A 106 7.18 -17.80 0.04
N PRO A 107 7.58 -18.87 -0.68
CA PRO A 107 6.93 -19.30 -1.91
C PRO A 107 5.44 -19.61 -1.78
N GLN A 108 4.95 -19.80 -0.56
CA GLN A 108 3.55 -20.10 -0.25
C GLN A 108 2.67 -18.87 -0.07
N SER A 109 3.24 -17.65 -0.02
CA SER A 109 2.47 -16.43 0.19
C SER A 109 1.44 -16.14 -0.91
N THR A 110 1.56 -16.82 -2.04
CA THR A 110 0.70 -16.60 -3.21
C THR A 110 0.13 -17.87 -3.81
N LYS A 111 0.34 -19.03 -3.21
CA LYS A 111 -0.03 -20.33 -3.83
C LYS A 111 0.33 -20.44 -5.32
N GLY A 112 1.37 -19.74 -5.76
CA GLY A 112 1.83 -19.73 -7.15
C GLY A 112 0.96 -18.94 -8.13
N TYR A 113 -0.03 -18.22 -7.68
CA TYR A 113 -0.96 -17.46 -8.53
C TYR A 113 -0.64 -15.95 -8.64
N GLY A 114 0.58 -15.54 -8.38
CA GLY A 114 1.03 -14.14 -8.45
C GLY A 114 0.99 -13.50 -9.84
N GLY A 115 -0.07 -13.71 -10.59
CA GLY A 115 -0.19 -13.27 -11.98
C GLY A 115 -0.20 -11.76 -12.23
N THR A 116 -0.37 -10.93 -11.18
CA THR A 116 -0.49 -9.47 -11.33
C THR A 116 0.74 -8.68 -10.92
N TRP A 117 1.73 -9.29 -10.28
CA TRP A 117 2.86 -8.55 -9.67
C TRP A 117 3.76 -7.85 -10.68
N GLY A 118 3.87 -8.36 -11.89
CA GLY A 118 4.62 -7.74 -12.97
C GLY A 118 3.88 -6.64 -13.73
N LEU A 119 2.62 -6.35 -13.38
CA LEU A 119 1.86 -5.28 -14.03
C LEU A 119 2.31 -3.91 -13.53
N PRO A 120 2.26 -2.86 -14.38
CA PRO A 120 2.54 -1.48 -13.97
C PRO A 120 1.62 -1.02 -12.85
N ARG A 121 2.17 -0.32 -11.85
CA ARG A 121 1.47 0.23 -10.67
C ARG A 121 1.91 1.64 -10.38
N PHE A 122 1.09 2.37 -9.62
CA PHE A 122 1.43 3.71 -9.15
C PHE A 122 2.72 3.68 -8.32
N LYS A 123 3.58 4.69 -8.49
CA LYS A 123 4.86 4.79 -7.76
C LYS A 123 4.65 5.08 -6.29
N ASP A 124 3.76 6.02 -6.00
CA ASP A 124 3.46 6.47 -4.65
C ASP A 124 2.06 6.03 -4.22
N CYS A 125 1.95 5.59 -2.98
CA CYS A 125 0.69 5.21 -2.37
C CYS A 125 0.73 5.53 -0.88
N ASP A 126 -0.21 6.37 -0.42
CA ASP A 126 -0.44 6.69 0.98
C ASP A 126 -1.71 5.97 1.46
N PHE A 127 -1.72 5.54 2.72
CA PHE A 127 -2.86 4.88 3.32
C PHE A 127 -3.31 5.61 4.60
N GLU A 128 -4.58 5.97 4.69
CA GLU A 128 -5.20 6.64 5.84
C GLU A 128 -6.38 5.82 6.36
N VAL A 129 -6.45 5.60 7.67
CA VAL A 129 -7.53 4.83 8.30
C VAL A 129 -8.38 5.73 9.19
N LYS A 130 -9.69 5.67 8.99
CA LYS A 130 -10.70 6.21 9.91
C LYS A 130 -11.89 5.26 9.90
N PHE A 131 -11.83 4.22 10.73
CA PHE A 131 -12.88 3.19 10.75
C PHE A 131 -14.30 3.80 10.79
N PRO A 132 -15.26 3.33 9.97
CA PRO A 132 -15.21 2.15 9.09
C PRO A 132 -14.63 2.41 7.69
N PHE A 133 -13.89 3.47 7.49
CA PHE A 133 -13.32 3.90 6.23
C PHE A 133 -11.80 3.72 6.19
N ALA A 134 -11.28 3.39 5.02
CA ALA A 134 -9.89 3.62 4.68
C ALA A 134 -9.81 4.38 3.35
N LYS A 135 -8.76 5.16 3.19
CA LYS A 135 -8.52 5.99 2.01
C LYS A 135 -7.09 5.83 1.54
N LEU A 136 -6.93 5.50 0.29
CA LEU A 136 -5.65 5.42 -0.37
C LEU A 136 -5.53 6.57 -1.37
N ARG A 137 -4.35 7.17 -1.43
CA ARG A 137 -4.00 8.14 -2.47
C ARG A 137 -2.83 7.60 -3.24
N MET A 138 -3.03 7.43 -4.52
CA MET A 138 -2.03 6.93 -5.46
C MET A 138 -1.66 8.04 -6.43
N SER A 139 -0.37 8.22 -6.67
CA SER A 139 0.15 9.20 -7.60
C SER A 139 1.31 8.67 -8.43
N ASP A 140 1.43 9.22 -9.64
CA ASP A 140 2.55 8.97 -10.52
C ASP A 140 2.76 10.21 -11.41
N ASP A 141 3.93 10.80 -11.32
CA ASP A 141 4.25 12.04 -12.06
C ASP A 141 4.43 11.81 -13.57
N GLU A 142 4.81 10.61 -13.98
CA GLU A 142 4.94 10.27 -15.40
C GLU A 142 3.56 10.14 -16.05
N LEU A 143 2.61 9.53 -15.35
CA LEU A 143 1.24 9.38 -15.83
C LEU A 143 0.39 10.63 -15.65
N LYS A 144 0.86 11.60 -14.85
CA LYS A 144 0.11 12.84 -14.52
C LYS A 144 -1.34 12.57 -14.10
N MET A 145 -1.52 11.53 -13.32
CA MET A 145 -2.79 11.09 -12.80
C MET A 145 -2.69 10.84 -11.29
N ASP A 146 -3.61 11.40 -10.52
CA ASP A 146 -3.83 11.00 -9.13
C ASP A 146 -5.11 10.18 -9.04
N VAL A 147 -5.06 9.13 -8.25
CA VAL A 147 -6.24 8.31 -7.94
C VAL A 147 -6.43 8.28 -6.43
N THR A 148 -7.65 8.53 -6.00
CA THR A 148 -8.05 8.27 -4.62
C THR A 148 -9.00 7.09 -4.60
N MET A 149 -8.66 6.06 -3.83
CA MET A 149 -9.53 4.93 -3.54
C MET A 149 -10.03 5.07 -2.10
N LYS A 150 -11.34 5.11 -1.90
CA LYS A 150 -11.98 5.04 -0.59
C LYS A 150 -12.68 3.71 -0.46
N VAL A 151 -12.42 3.01 0.64
CA VAL A 151 -13.05 1.72 0.93
C VAL A 151 -13.77 1.78 2.26
N TRP A 152 -14.89 1.06 2.37
CA TRP A 152 -15.72 1.16 3.57
C TRP A 152 -16.58 -0.08 3.79
N ASN A 153 -16.93 -0.28 5.05
CA ASN A 153 -17.91 -1.27 5.50
C ASN A 153 -19.27 -0.61 5.76
N PRO A 154 -20.38 -1.32 5.53
CA PRO A 154 -21.68 -0.89 6.01
C PRO A 154 -21.78 -1.14 7.54
N PHE A 155 -21.06 -0.34 8.32
CA PHE A 155 -21.06 -0.45 9.78
C PHE A 155 -21.96 0.61 10.40
N ILE A 156 -23.04 0.17 11.04
CA ILE A 156 -24.00 1.02 11.75
C ILE A 156 -24.04 0.53 13.20
N PRO A 157 -23.54 1.31 14.17
CA PRO A 157 -23.60 0.91 15.59
C PRO A 157 -25.02 0.55 16.00
N THR A 158 -25.18 -0.56 16.69
CA THR A 158 -26.46 -1.12 17.19
C THR A 158 -27.43 -1.67 16.14
N ASP A 159 -27.03 -1.72 14.87
CA ASP A 159 -27.80 -2.32 13.78
C ASP A 159 -26.99 -3.49 13.16
N GLU A 160 -27.20 -4.69 13.71
CA GLU A 160 -26.50 -5.89 13.29
C GLU A 160 -26.94 -6.37 11.89
N ASN A 161 -28.19 -6.12 11.53
CA ASN A 161 -28.72 -6.56 10.23
C ASN A 161 -28.06 -5.80 9.08
N ASN A 162 -28.01 -4.47 9.15
CA ASN A 162 -27.38 -3.69 8.10
C ASN A 162 -25.85 -3.77 8.17
N SER A 163 -25.28 -3.88 9.38
CA SER A 163 -23.82 -4.10 9.54
C SER A 163 -23.37 -5.48 9.07
N GLY A 164 -24.27 -6.46 9.07
CA GLY A 164 -24.03 -7.84 8.63
C GLY A 164 -24.14 -8.04 7.11
N LEU A 165 -24.47 -7.02 6.32
CA LEU A 165 -24.53 -7.16 4.87
C LEU A 165 -23.18 -7.59 4.29
N PRO A 166 -23.11 -8.70 3.48
CA PRO A 166 -21.86 -9.21 2.92
C PRO A 166 -21.38 -8.37 1.74
N VAL A 167 -21.13 -7.10 1.97
CA VAL A 167 -20.72 -6.14 0.95
C VAL A 167 -19.56 -5.28 1.44
N ALA A 168 -18.81 -4.73 0.49
CA ALA A 168 -17.78 -3.72 0.73
C ALA A 168 -17.90 -2.65 -0.36
N GLY A 169 -17.77 -1.40 0.03
CA GLY A 169 -17.80 -0.27 -0.89
C GLY A 169 -16.39 0.12 -1.36
N PHE A 170 -16.25 0.30 -2.67
CA PHE A 170 -15.04 0.86 -3.29
C PHE A 170 -15.46 2.07 -4.12
N GLU A 171 -14.88 3.21 -3.82
CA GLU A 171 -15.11 4.46 -4.52
C GLU A 171 -13.78 4.96 -5.09
N TYR A 172 -13.71 5.16 -6.39
CA TYR A 172 -12.54 5.67 -7.07
C TYR A 172 -12.78 7.08 -7.58
N THR A 173 -11.86 7.99 -7.24
CA THR A 173 -11.83 9.35 -7.77
C THR A 173 -10.56 9.53 -8.58
N PHE A 174 -10.70 9.88 -9.85
CA PHE A 174 -9.60 10.10 -10.78
C PHE A 174 -9.40 11.60 -11.01
N LYS A 175 -8.17 12.07 -10.83
CA LYS A 175 -7.79 13.46 -11.07
C LYS A 175 -6.75 13.51 -12.19
N ASN A 176 -7.18 13.97 -13.35
CA ASN A 176 -6.29 14.24 -14.47
C ASN A 176 -5.45 15.50 -14.20
N LYS A 177 -4.12 15.40 -14.33
CA LYS A 177 -3.17 16.51 -14.20
C LYS A 177 -2.66 17.02 -15.55
N TYR A 178 -3.11 16.48 -16.68
CA TYR A 178 -2.79 17.03 -17.97
C TYR A 178 -3.44 18.41 -18.14
N ALA A 179 -2.70 19.35 -18.74
CA ALA A 179 -3.19 20.71 -18.99
C ALA A 179 -4.25 20.80 -20.12
N LYS A 180 -4.51 19.69 -20.83
CA LYS A 180 -5.53 19.60 -21.88
C LYS A 180 -6.44 18.41 -21.58
N GLU A 181 -7.74 18.66 -21.68
CA GLU A 181 -8.79 17.63 -21.71
C GLU A 181 -8.62 16.70 -22.90
#